data_729e23020f20311add2715dc3bab7e80
#
_entry.id   729e23020f20311add2715dc3bab7e80
#
_cell.length_a   1.000
_cell.length_b   1.000
_cell.length_c   1.000
_cell.angle_alpha   90.00
_cell.angle_beta   90.00
_cell.angle_gamma   90.00
#
_symmetry.space_group_name_H-M   'P 1'
#
loop_
_entity.id
_entity.type
_entity.pdbx_description
1 polymer ?
#
loop_
_entity_poly.entity_id
_entity_poly.type
_entity_poly.pdbx_seq_one_letter_code
_entity_poly.pdbx_strand_id
1 'polypeptide(L)'
;AVIDSVMNGFPLNVMYWSKTGAETYEVLDGQQRTVSIAQYINKDFPIKINGNDKFFQNLTNEEKQTILDYELTVYICEGTEAEKLEWFKRINIAGEVLTPQELLNATYTGPWLADAKNYFSKRNCVAAKMADGYLKGNPIRQELLEKALAWIADRDGLESGQMYMAVHQHDEDANDLWLYFQSVINWAKMLFPTKRKGITDTQAW
;
A
#
# COMPACT_ATOMS: atom_id res chain seq x y z
N ALA A 1 6.35 19.63 -2.67
CA ALA A 1 6.72 19.03 -3.96
C ALA A 1 5.57 19.12 -4.98
N VAL A 2 4.45 18.34 -4.87
CA VAL A 2 3.38 18.33 -5.90
C VAL A 2 2.79 19.72 -6.14
N ILE A 3 2.29 20.40 -5.10
CA ILE A 3 1.68 21.73 -5.23
C ILE A 3 2.70 22.77 -5.73
N ASP A 4 3.94 22.65 -5.31
CA ASP A 4 5.01 23.52 -5.77
C ASP A 4 5.27 23.34 -7.27
N SER A 5 5.28 22.10 -7.78
CA SER A 5 5.36 21.83 -9.23
C SER A 5 4.17 22.42 -9.99
N VAL A 6 2.96 22.29 -9.47
CA VAL A 6 1.74 22.86 -10.08
C VAL A 6 1.82 24.39 -10.15
N MET A 7 2.22 25.04 -9.08
CA MET A 7 2.35 26.51 -9.03
C MET A 7 3.44 27.05 -9.97
N ASN A 8 4.49 26.27 -10.22
CA ASN A 8 5.56 26.65 -11.14
C ASN A 8 5.30 26.19 -12.59
N GLY A 9 4.14 25.60 -12.88
CA GLY A 9 3.80 25.10 -14.20
C GLY A 9 4.66 23.92 -14.65
N PHE A 10 5.33 23.22 -13.72
CA PHE A 10 6.14 22.05 -14.07
C PHE A 10 5.24 20.85 -14.35
N PRO A 11 5.54 20.07 -15.41
CA PRO A 11 4.72 18.92 -15.74
C PRO A 11 4.78 17.86 -14.64
N LEU A 12 3.62 17.39 -14.22
CA LEU A 12 3.50 16.19 -13.41
C LEU A 12 3.54 14.97 -14.32
N ASN A 13 4.12 13.87 -13.83
CA ASN A 13 4.07 12.61 -14.56
C ASN A 13 2.62 12.20 -14.84
N VAL A 14 2.41 11.53 -15.97
CA VAL A 14 1.14 10.95 -16.37
C VAL A 14 0.54 10.11 -15.25
N MET A 15 -0.77 10.23 -15.08
CA MET A 15 -1.55 9.40 -14.15
C MET A 15 -2.36 8.36 -14.90
N TYR A 16 -2.72 7.30 -14.22
CA TYR A 16 -3.44 6.18 -14.81
C TYR A 16 -4.64 5.82 -13.96
N TRP A 17 -5.81 5.90 -14.55
CA TRP A 17 -7.08 5.61 -13.90
C TRP A 17 -7.81 4.48 -14.64
N SER A 18 -8.44 3.58 -13.90
CA SER A 18 -9.30 2.53 -14.42
C SER A 18 -10.75 2.97 -14.34
N LYS A 19 -11.48 2.86 -15.43
CA LYS A 19 -12.91 3.10 -15.42
C LYS A 19 -13.64 1.95 -14.72
N THR A 20 -14.43 2.28 -13.71
CA THR A 20 -15.21 1.32 -12.90
C THR A 20 -16.71 1.45 -13.10
N GLY A 21 -17.16 2.54 -13.73
CA GLY A 21 -18.57 2.83 -14.04
C GLY A 21 -18.72 3.96 -15.04
N ALA A 22 -19.93 4.49 -15.21
CA ALA A 22 -20.20 5.52 -16.22
C ALA A 22 -19.32 6.77 -16.05
N GLU A 23 -19.17 7.25 -14.82
CA GLU A 23 -18.32 8.40 -14.46
C GLU A 23 -17.51 8.16 -13.18
N THR A 24 -17.20 6.91 -12.91
CA THR A 24 -16.40 6.51 -11.74
C THR A 24 -15.11 5.87 -12.18
N TYR A 25 -14.03 6.23 -11.46
CA TYR A 25 -12.68 5.81 -11.78
C TYR A 25 -11.96 5.37 -10.52
N GLU A 26 -11.12 4.37 -10.67
CA GLU A 26 -10.16 3.95 -9.67
C GLU A 26 -8.76 4.42 -10.09
N VAL A 27 -8.03 5.04 -9.17
CA VAL A 27 -6.67 5.52 -9.44
C VAL A 27 -5.70 4.36 -9.35
N LEU A 28 -5.13 3.96 -10.47
CA LEU A 28 -4.10 2.91 -10.55
C LEU A 28 -2.71 3.47 -10.23
N ASP A 29 -2.36 4.62 -10.84
CA ASP A 29 -1.15 5.39 -10.50
C ASP A 29 -1.47 6.88 -10.43
N GLY A 30 -0.72 7.61 -9.60
CA GLY A 30 -0.90 9.03 -9.35
C GLY A 30 -1.72 9.34 -8.10
N GLN A 31 -2.04 8.36 -7.26
CA GLN A 31 -2.84 8.56 -6.03
C GLN A 31 -2.25 9.66 -5.14
N GLN A 32 -0.95 9.66 -4.90
CA GLN A 32 -0.29 10.67 -4.07
C GLN A 32 -0.42 12.08 -4.66
N ARG A 33 -0.36 12.20 -5.98
CA ARG A 33 -0.52 13.47 -6.71
C ARG A 33 -1.95 13.99 -6.62
N THR A 34 -2.91 13.12 -6.95
CA THR A 34 -4.35 13.43 -6.87
C THR A 34 -4.76 13.84 -5.45
N VAL A 35 -4.40 13.03 -4.45
CA VAL A 35 -4.73 13.29 -3.04
C VAL A 35 -4.07 14.56 -2.54
N SER A 36 -2.79 14.82 -2.89
CA SER A 36 -2.10 16.04 -2.46
C SER A 36 -2.77 17.30 -2.99
N ILE A 37 -3.20 17.31 -4.27
CA ILE A 37 -3.90 18.45 -4.85
C ILE A 37 -5.26 18.65 -4.17
N ALA A 38 -6.04 17.58 -4.03
CA ALA A 38 -7.37 17.64 -3.40
C ALA A 38 -7.28 18.12 -1.93
N GLN A 39 -6.38 17.56 -1.15
CA GLN A 39 -6.19 17.95 0.26
C GLN A 39 -5.72 19.40 0.40
N TYR A 40 -4.84 19.89 -0.49
CA TYR A 40 -4.41 21.28 -0.45
C TYR A 40 -5.57 22.24 -0.75
N ILE A 41 -6.38 21.96 -1.77
CA ILE A 41 -7.58 22.74 -2.11
C ILE A 41 -8.58 22.71 -0.94
N ASN A 42 -8.72 21.56 -0.27
CA ASN A 42 -9.57 21.38 0.90
C ASN A 42 -9.00 21.97 2.20
N LYS A 43 -7.81 22.60 2.14
CA LYS A 43 -7.17 23.31 3.26
C LYS A 43 -6.64 22.39 4.37
N ASP A 44 -6.31 21.13 4.05
CA ASP A 44 -5.86 20.16 5.04
C ASP A 44 -4.41 20.42 5.49
N PHE A 45 -3.60 21.08 4.65
CA PHE A 45 -2.23 21.44 4.98
C PHE A 45 -1.77 22.71 4.26
N PRO A 46 -0.78 23.44 4.80
CA PRO A 46 -0.15 24.58 4.15
C PRO A 46 1.04 24.17 3.29
N ILE A 47 1.45 25.05 2.37
CA ILE A 47 2.76 24.97 1.68
C ILE A 47 3.60 26.21 2.05
N LYS A 48 4.91 26.09 1.91
CA LYS A 48 5.82 27.24 2.13
C LYS A 48 6.00 28.03 0.85
N ILE A 49 5.60 29.30 0.87
CA ILE A 49 5.86 30.28 -0.18
C ILE A 49 6.66 31.43 0.44
N ASN A 50 7.86 31.69 -0.06
CA ASN A 50 8.77 32.71 0.46
C ASN A 50 8.98 32.60 1.99
N GLY A 51 9.11 31.37 2.49
CA GLY A 51 9.34 31.07 3.91
C GLY A 51 8.10 31.10 4.80
N ASN A 52 6.94 31.51 4.30
CA ASN A 52 5.69 31.59 5.05
C ASN A 52 4.77 30.43 4.70
N ASP A 53 4.08 29.90 5.69
CA ASP A 53 3.07 28.85 5.52
C ASP A 53 1.79 29.46 4.94
N LYS A 54 1.39 29.03 3.76
CA LYS A 54 0.17 29.46 3.07
C LYS A 54 -0.76 28.27 2.82
N PHE A 55 -1.96 28.34 3.34
CA PHE A 55 -3.08 27.49 2.92
C PHE A 55 -3.67 28.00 1.61
N PHE A 56 -4.38 27.14 0.86
CA PHE A 56 -5.04 27.51 -0.38
C PHE A 56 -5.89 28.80 -0.27
N GLN A 57 -6.62 28.95 0.83
CA GLN A 57 -7.43 30.17 1.09
C GLN A 57 -6.62 31.45 1.17
N ASN A 58 -5.36 31.36 1.61
CA ASN A 58 -4.45 32.51 1.80
C ASN A 58 -3.67 32.90 0.54
N LEU A 59 -3.87 32.16 -0.57
CA LEU A 59 -3.30 32.47 -1.87
C LEU A 59 -4.01 33.66 -2.52
N THR A 60 -3.31 34.41 -3.36
CA THR A 60 -3.93 35.41 -4.25
C THR A 60 -4.87 34.72 -5.25
N ASN A 61 -5.74 35.52 -5.89
CA ASN A 61 -6.64 34.97 -6.90
C ASN A 61 -5.88 34.38 -8.09
N GLU A 62 -4.75 34.97 -8.48
CA GLU A 62 -3.90 34.47 -9.56
C GLU A 62 -3.25 33.16 -9.17
N GLU A 63 -2.68 33.06 -7.95
CA GLU A 63 -2.10 31.81 -7.43
C GLU A 63 -3.14 30.68 -7.34
N LYS A 64 -4.38 30.99 -6.93
CA LYS A 64 -5.48 30.01 -6.92
C LYS A 64 -5.84 29.55 -8.33
N GLN A 65 -5.95 30.50 -9.25
CA GLN A 65 -6.32 30.21 -10.63
C GLN A 65 -5.28 29.32 -11.31
N THR A 66 -3.99 29.57 -11.08
CA THR A 66 -2.88 28.72 -11.56
C THR A 66 -3.04 27.26 -11.12
N ILE A 67 -3.50 27.03 -9.89
CA ILE A 67 -3.72 25.66 -9.41
C ILE A 67 -4.98 25.05 -10.00
N LEU A 68 -6.06 25.82 -10.14
CA LEU A 68 -7.34 25.32 -10.64
C LEU A 68 -7.32 25.07 -12.14
N ASP A 69 -6.56 25.84 -12.91
CA ASP A 69 -6.40 25.68 -14.35
C ASP A 69 -5.31 24.69 -14.74
N TYR A 70 -4.59 24.14 -13.76
CA TYR A 70 -3.53 23.17 -14.04
C TYR A 70 -4.10 21.89 -14.64
N GLU A 71 -3.66 21.56 -15.86
CA GLU A 71 -4.11 20.38 -16.58
C GLU A 71 -3.31 19.13 -16.16
N LEU A 72 -4.04 18.08 -15.77
CA LEU A 72 -3.48 16.77 -15.45
C LEU A 72 -3.60 15.85 -16.65
N THR A 73 -2.50 15.22 -17.04
CA THR A 73 -2.54 14.18 -18.08
C THR A 73 -2.93 12.85 -17.44
N VAL A 74 -4.08 12.32 -17.81
CA VAL A 74 -4.62 11.07 -17.29
C VAL A 74 -4.92 10.10 -18.43
N TYR A 75 -4.35 8.90 -18.37
CA TYR A 75 -4.78 7.79 -19.22
C TYR A 75 -5.92 7.02 -18.54
N ILE A 76 -7.04 6.93 -19.25
CA ILE A 76 -8.17 6.12 -18.82
C ILE A 76 -8.01 4.71 -19.39
N CYS A 77 -7.96 3.73 -18.49
CA CYS A 77 -7.76 2.33 -18.82
C CYS A 77 -9.08 1.58 -18.71
N GLU A 78 -9.44 0.89 -19.77
CA GLU A 78 -10.60 0.01 -19.81
C GLU A 78 -10.13 -1.41 -20.12
N GLY A 79 -10.74 -2.42 -19.51
CA GLY A 79 -10.37 -3.81 -19.70
C GLY A 79 -10.80 -4.69 -18.52
N THR A 80 -10.51 -5.97 -18.63
CA THR A 80 -10.72 -6.94 -17.56
C THR A 80 -9.77 -6.69 -16.39
N GLU A 81 -10.11 -7.17 -15.21
CA GLU A 81 -9.25 -7.04 -14.03
C GLU A 81 -7.85 -7.65 -14.26
N ALA A 82 -7.77 -8.76 -15.01
CA ALA A 82 -6.50 -9.40 -15.36
C ALA A 82 -5.63 -8.50 -16.27
N GLU A 83 -6.23 -7.85 -17.25
CA GLU A 83 -5.54 -6.92 -18.16
C GLU A 83 -5.09 -5.66 -17.40
N LYS A 84 -5.93 -5.11 -16.54
CA LYS A 84 -5.59 -3.97 -15.68
C LYS A 84 -4.40 -4.29 -14.76
N LEU A 85 -4.40 -5.49 -14.15
CA LEU A 85 -3.32 -5.94 -13.28
C LEU A 85 -2.02 -6.12 -14.06
N GLU A 86 -2.06 -6.74 -15.24
CA GLU A 86 -0.87 -6.93 -16.07
C GLU A 86 -0.30 -5.59 -16.53
N TRP A 87 -1.16 -4.67 -16.91
CA TRP A 87 -0.77 -3.34 -17.30
C TRP A 87 -0.18 -2.53 -16.13
N PHE A 88 -0.80 -2.60 -14.95
CA PHE A 88 -0.28 -2.01 -13.72
C PHE A 88 1.13 -2.52 -13.37
N LYS A 89 1.39 -3.82 -13.54
CA LYS A 89 2.75 -4.39 -13.40
C LYS A 89 3.76 -3.70 -14.33
N ARG A 90 3.38 -3.46 -15.57
CA ARG A 90 4.26 -2.84 -16.59
C ARG A 90 4.56 -1.37 -16.29
N ILE A 91 3.59 -0.61 -15.81
CA ILE A 91 3.77 0.81 -15.48
C ILE A 91 4.69 0.98 -14.27
N ASN A 92 4.53 0.17 -13.24
CA ASN A 92 5.34 0.23 -12.04
C ASN A 92 6.83 -0.11 -12.25
N ILE A 93 7.22 -0.64 -13.42
CA ILE A 93 8.64 -0.86 -13.77
C ILE A 93 9.43 0.47 -13.81
N ALA A 94 8.78 1.59 -14.05
CA ALA A 94 9.44 2.91 -14.10
C ALA A 94 9.48 3.63 -12.71
N GLY A 95 8.81 3.09 -11.69
CA GLY A 95 8.74 3.63 -10.32
C GLY A 95 9.33 2.70 -9.27
N GLU A 96 8.80 2.78 -8.05
CA GLU A 96 9.14 1.81 -7.01
C GLU A 96 8.49 0.46 -7.34
N VAL A 97 9.31 -0.55 -7.59
CA VAL A 97 8.84 -1.89 -7.97
C VAL A 97 7.98 -2.46 -6.85
N LEU A 98 6.75 -2.85 -7.17
CA LEU A 98 5.89 -3.56 -6.23
C LEU A 98 6.50 -4.90 -5.84
N THR A 99 6.37 -5.24 -4.59
CA THR A 99 6.70 -6.59 -4.13
C THR A 99 5.71 -7.61 -4.70
N PRO A 100 6.09 -8.88 -4.82
CA PRO A 100 5.15 -9.94 -5.21
C PRO A 100 3.89 -9.95 -4.34
N GLN A 101 4.01 -9.69 -3.03
CA GLN A 101 2.88 -9.64 -2.13
C GLN A 101 1.95 -8.45 -2.39
N GLU A 102 2.48 -7.28 -2.75
CA GLU A 102 1.64 -6.14 -3.12
C GLU A 102 0.81 -6.42 -4.39
N LEU A 103 1.37 -7.18 -5.35
CA LEU A 103 0.65 -7.65 -6.53
C LEU A 103 -0.46 -8.65 -6.18
N LEU A 104 -0.15 -9.61 -5.31
CA LEU A 104 -1.16 -10.57 -4.81
C LEU A 104 -2.29 -9.87 -4.08
N ASN A 105 -1.98 -8.84 -3.28
CA ASN A 105 -2.98 -8.04 -2.59
C ASN A 105 -3.93 -7.29 -3.54
N ALA A 106 -3.45 -6.88 -4.71
CA ALA A 106 -4.30 -6.28 -5.74
C ALA A 106 -5.16 -7.33 -6.47
N THR A 107 -4.64 -8.56 -6.63
CA THR A 107 -5.35 -9.66 -7.28
C THR A 107 -6.48 -10.22 -6.42
N TYR A 108 -6.23 -10.41 -5.12
CA TYR A 108 -7.14 -11.07 -4.17
C TYR A 108 -7.79 -10.07 -3.23
N THR A 109 -8.29 -8.97 -3.76
CA THR A 109 -9.00 -7.96 -2.97
C THR A 109 -10.31 -8.53 -2.43
N GLY A 110 -10.56 -8.36 -1.14
CA GLY A 110 -11.79 -8.84 -0.48
C GLY A 110 -11.82 -8.53 1.01
N PRO A 111 -12.90 -8.94 1.72
CA PRO A 111 -13.06 -8.72 3.16
C PRO A 111 -11.89 -9.31 3.95
N TRP A 112 -11.51 -10.53 3.63
CA TRP A 112 -10.39 -11.24 4.25
C TRP A 112 -9.09 -10.41 4.19
N LEU A 113 -8.71 -9.92 2.99
CA LEU A 113 -7.49 -9.13 2.83
C LEU A 113 -7.58 -7.79 3.57
N ALA A 114 -8.76 -7.16 3.57
CA ALA A 114 -8.97 -5.90 4.28
C ALA A 114 -8.72 -6.08 5.79
N ASP A 115 -9.17 -7.19 6.36
CA ASP A 115 -8.94 -7.54 7.76
C ASP A 115 -7.47 -7.93 8.01
N ALA A 116 -6.88 -8.79 7.17
CA ALA A 116 -5.46 -9.16 7.27
C ALA A 116 -4.54 -7.93 7.30
N LYS A 117 -4.81 -6.92 6.47
CA LYS A 117 -4.04 -5.66 6.46
C LYS A 117 -4.11 -4.89 7.79
N ASN A 118 -5.16 -5.05 8.59
CA ASN A 118 -5.23 -4.43 9.92
C ASN A 118 -4.18 -5.00 10.86
N TYR A 119 -3.90 -6.29 10.76
CA TYR A 119 -2.90 -6.96 11.58
C TYR A 119 -1.47 -6.75 11.07
N PHE A 120 -1.24 -6.79 9.75
CA PHE A 120 0.09 -6.97 9.16
C PHE A 120 0.65 -5.77 8.40
N SER A 121 -0.19 -4.85 7.89
CA SER A 121 0.21 -3.93 6.82
C SER A 121 0.20 -2.44 7.22
N LYS A 122 0.06 -2.13 8.49
CA LYS A 122 0.10 -0.74 9.00
C LYS A 122 1.42 -0.47 9.71
N ARG A 123 1.90 0.77 9.65
CA ARG A 123 3.05 1.20 10.46
C ARG A 123 2.73 0.95 11.94
N ASN A 124 3.64 0.27 12.64
CA ASN A 124 3.45 -0.15 14.04
C ASN A 124 2.25 -1.07 14.27
N CYS A 125 1.88 -1.89 13.28
CA CYS A 125 0.81 -2.87 13.40
C CYS A 125 1.10 -3.87 14.53
N VAL A 126 0.03 -4.59 14.92
CA VAL A 126 0.14 -5.56 16.03
C VAL A 126 1.10 -6.70 15.74
N ALA A 127 1.18 -7.16 14.47
CA ALA A 127 2.13 -8.18 14.04
C ALA A 127 3.59 -7.71 14.19
N ALA A 128 3.90 -6.47 13.76
CA ALA A 128 5.24 -5.91 13.90
C ALA A 128 5.66 -5.76 15.36
N LYS A 129 4.76 -5.29 16.23
CA LYS A 129 5.02 -5.17 17.67
C LYS A 129 5.24 -6.53 18.32
N MET A 130 4.41 -7.51 17.97
CA MET A 130 4.49 -8.86 18.53
C MET A 130 5.77 -9.57 18.10
N ALA A 131 6.16 -9.41 16.85
CA ALA A 131 7.32 -10.06 16.24
C ALA A 131 8.64 -9.32 16.52
N ASP A 132 8.62 -8.16 17.19
CA ASP A 132 9.80 -7.34 17.43
C ASP A 132 10.94 -8.14 18.09
N GLY A 133 12.09 -8.14 17.41
CA GLY A 133 13.30 -8.87 17.83
C GLY A 133 13.32 -10.36 17.47
N TYR A 134 12.26 -10.89 16.84
CA TYR A 134 12.17 -12.27 16.36
C TYR A 134 12.06 -12.36 14.84
N LEU A 135 11.26 -11.49 14.23
CA LEU A 135 11.04 -11.46 12.80
C LEU A 135 11.32 -10.06 12.25
N LYS A 136 12.06 -9.98 11.16
CA LYS A 136 12.27 -8.75 10.41
C LYS A 136 11.28 -8.68 9.27
N GLY A 137 10.79 -7.48 8.98
CA GLY A 137 9.94 -7.22 7.85
C GLY A 137 9.34 -5.83 7.91
N ASN A 138 9.17 -5.21 6.75
CA ASN A 138 8.52 -3.92 6.61
C ASN A 138 7.01 -4.12 6.40
N PRO A 139 6.14 -3.73 7.37
CA PRO A 139 4.70 -3.93 7.22
C PRO A 139 4.13 -3.17 6.01
N ILE A 140 4.65 -1.98 5.71
CA ILE A 140 4.19 -1.16 4.58
C ILE A 140 4.48 -1.84 3.24
N ARG A 141 5.61 -2.56 3.14
CA ARG A 141 6.00 -3.35 1.96
C ARG A 141 5.40 -4.77 1.98
N GLN A 142 4.44 -5.04 2.85
CA GLN A 142 3.71 -6.31 2.97
C GLN A 142 4.55 -7.52 3.40
N GLU A 143 5.82 -7.31 3.79
CA GLU A 143 6.76 -8.40 4.08
C GLU A 143 6.33 -9.29 5.26
N LEU A 144 5.64 -8.72 6.27
CA LEU A 144 5.11 -9.51 7.39
C LEU A 144 3.91 -10.35 6.97
N LEU A 145 3.04 -9.81 6.12
CA LEU A 145 1.91 -10.55 5.55
C LEU A 145 2.39 -11.69 4.67
N GLU A 146 3.37 -11.44 3.80
CA GLU A 146 3.97 -12.45 2.93
C GLU A 146 4.50 -13.64 3.73
N LYS A 147 5.25 -13.38 4.82
CA LYS A 147 5.79 -14.43 5.70
C LYS A 147 4.69 -15.22 6.41
N ALA A 148 3.69 -14.53 6.95
CA ALA A 148 2.56 -15.18 7.60
C ALA A 148 1.79 -16.10 6.64
N LEU A 149 1.60 -15.64 5.39
CA LEU A 149 0.98 -16.42 4.33
C LEU A 149 1.79 -17.66 3.94
N ALA A 150 3.10 -17.53 3.83
CA ALA A 150 3.97 -18.66 3.53
C ALA A 150 3.86 -19.74 4.63
N TRP A 151 3.88 -19.34 5.90
CA TRP A 151 3.79 -20.28 7.03
C TRP A 151 2.43 -20.97 7.12
N ILE A 152 1.33 -20.25 6.93
CA ILE A 152 -0.01 -20.86 7.02
C ILE A 152 -0.29 -21.76 5.82
N ALA A 153 0.20 -21.41 4.64
CA ALA A 153 0.10 -22.25 3.46
C ALA A 153 0.83 -23.59 3.67
N ASP A 154 2.05 -23.55 4.24
CA ASP A 154 2.80 -24.77 4.59
C ASP A 154 2.05 -25.62 5.64
N ARG A 155 1.50 -25.00 6.69
CA ARG A 155 0.64 -25.69 7.68
C ARG A 155 -0.51 -26.47 7.01
N ASP A 156 -1.16 -25.83 6.04
CA ASP A 156 -2.37 -26.35 5.40
C ASP A 156 -2.08 -27.24 4.17
N GLY A 157 -0.80 -27.47 3.86
CA GLY A 157 -0.35 -28.27 2.72
C GLY A 157 -0.65 -27.62 1.37
N LEU A 158 -0.74 -26.29 1.33
CA LEU A 158 -0.93 -25.51 0.10
C LEU A 158 0.43 -25.15 -0.51
N GLU A 159 0.49 -25.08 -1.84
CA GLU A 159 1.75 -24.84 -2.57
C GLU A 159 2.33 -23.44 -2.31
N SER A 160 1.48 -22.44 -1.96
CA SER A 160 1.92 -21.06 -1.77
C SER A 160 0.93 -20.21 -1.00
N GLY A 161 1.39 -19.09 -0.46
CA GLY A 161 0.54 -18.05 0.14
C GLY A 161 -0.48 -17.48 -0.86
N GLN A 162 -0.17 -17.46 -2.16
CA GLN A 162 -1.12 -17.10 -3.21
C GLN A 162 -2.34 -18.04 -3.21
N MET A 163 -2.10 -19.34 -3.08
CA MET A 163 -3.16 -20.33 -3.06
C MET A 163 -4.04 -20.18 -1.81
N TYR A 164 -3.42 -19.88 -0.67
CA TYR A 164 -4.15 -19.57 0.54
C TYR A 164 -5.06 -18.32 0.35
N MET A 165 -4.54 -17.24 -0.23
CA MET A 165 -5.34 -16.03 -0.52
C MET A 165 -6.49 -16.32 -1.48
N ALA A 166 -6.29 -17.15 -2.51
CA ALA A 166 -7.32 -17.52 -3.48
C ALA A 166 -8.48 -18.29 -2.82
N VAL A 167 -8.18 -19.20 -1.90
CA VAL A 167 -9.18 -20.01 -1.18
C VAL A 167 -9.98 -19.13 -0.21
N HIS A 168 -9.32 -18.22 0.49
CA HIS A 168 -9.90 -17.41 1.58
C HIS A 168 -10.36 -16.02 1.14
N GLN A 169 -10.27 -15.64 -0.13
CA GLN A 169 -10.57 -14.30 -0.65
C GLN A 169 -11.92 -13.75 -0.18
N HIS A 170 -12.93 -14.62 -0.05
CA HIS A 170 -14.30 -14.24 0.28
C HIS A 170 -14.66 -14.45 1.75
N ASP A 171 -13.72 -14.89 2.58
CA ASP A 171 -13.95 -15.03 4.01
C ASP A 171 -14.15 -13.65 4.65
N GLU A 172 -14.93 -13.59 5.71
CA GLU A 172 -15.29 -12.34 6.38
C GLU A 172 -14.11 -11.71 7.12
N ASP A 173 -13.20 -12.54 7.65
CA ASP A 173 -12.04 -12.11 8.43
C ASP A 173 -10.79 -12.98 8.19
N ALA A 174 -9.67 -12.53 8.71
CA ALA A 174 -8.37 -13.20 8.65
C ALA A 174 -7.93 -13.76 10.02
N ASN A 175 -8.88 -14.10 10.89
CA ASN A 175 -8.58 -14.55 12.24
C ASN A 175 -7.72 -15.80 12.28
N ASP A 176 -7.93 -16.78 11.38
CA ASP A 176 -7.10 -17.99 11.36
C ASP A 176 -5.63 -17.67 11.06
N LEU A 177 -5.36 -16.84 10.06
CA LEU A 177 -4.00 -16.36 9.75
C LEU A 177 -3.38 -15.64 10.97
N TRP A 178 -4.15 -14.77 11.61
CA TRP A 178 -3.67 -14.01 12.76
C TRP A 178 -3.35 -14.89 13.97
N LEU A 179 -4.24 -15.80 14.31
CA LEU A 179 -4.06 -16.73 15.44
C LEU A 179 -2.87 -17.67 15.20
N TYR A 180 -2.72 -18.15 13.97
CA TYR A 180 -1.57 -18.97 13.61
C TYR A 180 -0.27 -18.20 13.72
N PHE A 181 -0.19 -16.99 13.18
CA PHE A 181 0.99 -16.12 13.32
C PHE A 181 1.35 -15.89 14.80
N GLN A 182 0.33 -15.60 15.64
CA GLN A 182 0.55 -15.44 17.08
C GLN A 182 1.13 -16.71 17.71
N SER A 183 0.62 -17.88 17.35
CA SER A 183 1.11 -19.16 17.89
C SER A 183 2.57 -19.40 17.54
N VAL A 184 2.96 -19.13 16.30
CA VAL A 184 4.36 -19.26 15.83
C VAL A 184 5.28 -18.30 16.57
N ILE A 185 4.93 -17.04 16.69
CA ILE A 185 5.76 -16.05 17.39
C ILE A 185 5.85 -16.38 18.89
N ASN A 186 4.78 -16.82 19.53
CA ASN A 186 4.80 -17.22 20.95
C ASN A 186 5.66 -18.46 21.17
N TRP A 187 5.57 -19.45 20.28
CA TRP A 187 6.43 -20.61 20.31
C TRP A 187 7.92 -20.20 20.17
N ALA A 188 8.25 -19.32 19.23
CA ALA A 188 9.61 -18.80 19.08
C ALA A 188 10.10 -18.09 20.35
N LYS A 189 9.24 -17.31 21.02
CA LYS A 189 9.58 -16.65 22.29
C LYS A 189 9.84 -17.63 23.42
N MET A 190 9.13 -18.74 23.47
CA MET A 190 9.37 -19.80 24.47
C MET A 190 10.72 -20.50 24.25
N LEU A 191 11.06 -20.78 23.00
CA LEU A 191 12.33 -21.44 22.68
C LEU A 191 13.55 -20.51 22.81
N PHE A 192 13.35 -19.23 22.48
CA PHE A 192 14.42 -18.22 22.46
C PHE A 192 14.05 -17.01 23.35
N PRO A 193 14.01 -17.16 24.67
CA PRO A 193 13.53 -16.09 25.56
C PRO A 193 14.40 -14.84 25.54
N THR A 194 15.65 -14.93 25.06
CA THR A 194 16.57 -13.80 24.91
C THR A 194 16.63 -13.38 23.44
N LYS A 195 16.20 -12.16 23.14
CA LYS A 195 16.35 -11.56 21.81
C LYS A 195 17.83 -11.53 21.43
N ARG A 196 18.25 -12.31 20.43
CA ARG A 196 19.62 -12.28 19.92
C ARG A 196 19.74 -11.19 18.85
N LYS A 197 20.55 -10.17 19.09
CA LYS A 197 20.97 -9.22 18.05
C LYS A 197 21.71 -9.99 16.95
N GLY A 198 21.20 -9.98 15.71
CA GLY A 198 21.90 -10.52 14.54
C GLY A 198 21.39 -11.84 13.97
N ILE A 199 20.33 -12.46 14.51
CA ILE A 199 19.68 -13.59 13.84
C ILE A 199 18.92 -13.06 12.63
N THR A 200 19.32 -13.50 11.44
CA THR A 200 18.57 -13.25 10.21
C THR A 200 17.42 -14.24 10.09
N ASP A 201 16.37 -13.90 9.34
CA ASP A 201 15.17 -14.73 9.15
C ASP A 201 15.50 -16.17 8.68
N THR A 202 16.59 -16.33 7.93
CA THR A 202 17.10 -17.63 7.45
C THR A 202 17.82 -18.47 8.51
N GLN A 203 18.16 -17.91 9.66
CA GLN A 203 18.90 -18.61 10.73
C GLN A 203 18.01 -18.95 11.93
N ALA A 204 16.77 -18.49 11.95
CA ALA A 204 15.83 -18.67 13.05
C ALA A 204 14.92 -19.90 12.87
N TRP A 205 14.94 -20.56 11.69
CA TRP A 205 14.00 -21.65 11.35
C TRP A 205 14.70 -22.81 10.65
#